data_21554ee490c2c5ed89889cec62906e36
#
_entry.id   21554ee490c2c5ed89889cec62906e36
#
_cell.length_a   1.000
_cell.length_b   1.000
_cell.length_c   1.000
_cell.angle_alpha   90.00
_cell.angle_beta   90.00
_cell.angle_gamma   90.00
#
_symmetry.space_group_name_H-M   'P 1'
#
loop_
_entity.id
_entity.type
_entity.pdbx_description
1 polymer ?
#
loop_
_entity_poly.entity_id
_entity_poly.type
_entity_poly.pdbx_seq_one_letter_code
_entity_poly.pdbx_strand_id
1 'polypeptide(L)'
;MAKRLTGTPRSNSQAVPYIKTVPPGPKARAWLRRDEQALSPSTTRIYPLVIEKARGATVEDVDGNRYLDFTAGIAVVATGHSHPEVVEAIQKQAARFIHMSGTDFYYPAQVKLAEAMDRITPGRRPKRTFFSNSGTEAVEAAFKLARYRTRRPLTIAFQGAFHGRTMGALSLTGSKAVQRRHFAPLIPGVTHVPYAYCYRCPYGLTYPACKMHCVNVIREEYFRTFVPPEDVAAIVVEPIQGEGGVVVPPPEFHPMLAELAREFGILYVVDEVQSGMGRTGKMFALEHWGVEPDILATGKGIASGLPMGATVASAELMSWEAGAHANTFGGNPVACEAALVTIELLERNLVANAAAVGGHLLRELEKLKARHRLIGDVRGKGLMIGVECVRDRETKERAIQERNDIVQRCFRKGLLLLGCGQNVVRIVPPLLITKQEADVALDILDGVLTEVERG
;
A
#
# COMPACT_ATOMS: atom_id res chain seq x y z
N MET A 1 45.28 -5.67 -2.49
CA MET A 1 45.07 -4.58 -3.45
C MET A 1 43.59 -4.56 -3.86
N ALA A 2 42.81 -3.69 -3.25
CA ALA A 2 41.38 -3.55 -3.54
C ALA A 2 41.21 -2.45 -4.60
N LYS A 3 40.78 -2.82 -5.80
CA LYS A 3 40.35 -1.84 -6.80
C LYS A 3 39.00 -1.24 -6.39
N ARG A 4 39.00 0.03 -6.05
CA ARG A 4 37.80 0.86 -5.94
C ARG A 4 37.14 0.91 -7.31
N LEU A 5 35.95 0.30 -7.41
CA LEU A 5 35.04 0.51 -8.53
C LEU A 5 34.26 1.79 -8.27
N THR A 6 34.88 2.94 -8.55
CA THR A 6 34.18 4.22 -8.71
C THR A 6 33.79 4.33 -10.18
N GLY A 7 32.54 4.07 -10.46
CA GLY A 7 31.97 4.26 -11.79
C GLY A 7 30.50 3.90 -11.76
N THR A 8 29.64 4.88 -11.51
CA THR A 8 28.24 4.79 -11.91
C THR A 8 28.22 4.46 -13.40
N PRO A 9 27.61 3.34 -13.83
CA PRO A 9 27.47 3.10 -15.26
C PRO A 9 26.57 4.20 -15.81
N ARG A 10 27.10 5.06 -16.67
CA ARG A 10 26.29 5.94 -17.52
C ARG A 10 25.34 5.01 -18.29
N SER A 11 24.09 4.96 -17.90
CA SER A 11 23.05 4.33 -18.68
C SER A 11 23.03 5.04 -20.04
N ASN A 12 23.04 4.29 -21.11
CA ASN A 12 22.59 4.73 -22.42
C ASN A 12 21.16 5.23 -22.22
N SER A 13 20.98 6.54 -21.95
CA SER A 13 19.70 7.18 -21.63
C SER A 13 18.88 7.32 -22.90
N GLN A 14 18.35 6.20 -23.38
CA GLN A 14 17.24 6.28 -24.30
C GLN A 14 16.05 6.82 -23.50
N ALA A 15 15.43 7.88 -24.03
CA ALA A 15 14.30 8.56 -23.35
C ALA A 15 13.23 7.58 -22.84
N VAL A 16 12.71 7.85 -21.66
CA VAL A 16 11.56 7.14 -21.08
C VAL A 16 10.52 8.21 -20.77
N PRO A 17 9.25 8.02 -21.21
CA PRO A 17 8.73 6.86 -21.95
C PRO A 17 9.16 6.79 -23.42
N TYR A 18 9.08 5.58 -24.01
CA TYR A 18 9.33 5.34 -25.43
C TYR A 18 8.38 4.28 -25.98
N ILE A 19 7.44 4.70 -26.81
CA ILE A 19 6.46 3.79 -27.44
C ILE A 19 6.89 3.53 -28.88
N LYS A 20 7.50 2.35 -29.10
CA LYS A 20 7.95 1.88 -30.40
C LYS A 20 6.81 1.29 -31.23
N THR A 21 5.90 0.58 -30.57
CA THR A 21 4.79 -0.14 -31.17
C THR A 21 3.52 0.16 -30.39
N VAL A 22 2.43 0.50 -31.07
CA VAL A 22 1.15 0.74 -30.39
C VAL A 22 0.76 -0.46 -29.53
N PRO A 23 0.63 -0.29 -28.20
CA PRO A 23 0.31 -1.43 -27.33
C PRO A 23 -1.18 -1.83 -27.41
N PRO A 24 -1.49 -3.16 -27.38
CA PRO A 24 -0.55 -4.27 -27.34
C PRO A 24 0.05 -4.57 -28.71
N GLY A 25 1.38 -4.72 -28.76
CA GLY A 25 2.10 -5.13 -29.96
C GLY A 25 1.88 -6.62 -30.31
N PRO A 26 2.48 -7.12 -31.42
CA PRO A 26 2.22 -8.48 -31.90
C PRO A 26 2.67 -9.57 -30.93
N LYS A 27 3.82 -9.40 -30.26
CA LYS A 27 4.29 -10.36 -29.24
C LYS A 27 3.39 -10.33 -28.00
N ALA A 28 3.00 -9.16 -27.53
CA ALA A 28 2.08 -9.03 -26.41
C ALA A 28 0.75 -9.71 -26.70
N ARG A 29 0.14 -9.50 -27.89
CA ARG A 29 -1.11 -10.19 -28.29
C ARG A 29 -1.01 -11.72 -28.23
N ALA A 30 0.14 -12.29 -28.58
CA ALA A 30 0.34 -13.73 -28.51
C ALA A 30 0.33 -14.23 -27.06
N TRP A 31 0.97 -13.53 -26.15
CA TRP A 31 0.97 -13.87 -24.73
C TRP A 31 -0.39 -13.67 -24.06
N LEU A 32 -1.11 -12.59 -24.39
CA LEU A 32 -2.45 -12.31 -23.86
C LEU A 32 -3.44 -13.44 -24.17
N ARG A 33 -3.43 -13.99 -25.41
CA ARG A 33 -4.26 -15.16 -25.75
C ARG A 33 -3.93 -16.39 -24.91
N ARG A 34 -2.65 -16.60 -24.58
CA ARG A 34 -2.22 -17.73 -23.74
C ARG A 34 -2.61 -17.51 -22.27
N ASP A 35 -2.49 -16.27 -21.78
CA ASP A 35 -2.91 -15.87 -20.42
C ASP A 35 -4.41 -16.15 -20.23
N GLU A 36 -5.24 -15.75 -21.20
CA GLU A 36 -6.68 -15.94 -21.18
C GLU A 36 -7.09 -17.43 -21.13
N GLN A 37 -6.31 -18.29 -21.74
CA GLN A 37 -6.57 -19.74 -21.74
C GLN A 37 -6.06 -20.46 -20.48
N ALA A 38 -5.00 -19.94 -19.82
CA ALA A 38 -4.28 -20.66 -18.79
C ALA A 38 -4.55 -20.14 -17.36
N LEU A 39 -4.86 -18.85 -17.21
CA LEU A 39 -4.97 -18.22 -15.89
C LEU A 39 -6.43 -17.97 -15.49
N SER A 40 -6.65 -17.96 -14.18
CA SER A 40 -7.95 -17.66 -13.59
C SER A 40 -8.45 -16.27 -14.00
N PRO A 41 -9.69 -16.12 -14.48
CA PRO A 41 -10.28 -14.83 -14.83
C PRO A 41 -10.54 -13.92 -13.61
N SER A 42 -10.31 -14.40 -12.39
CA SER A 42 -10.41 -13.61 -11.17
C SER A 42 -9.36 -12.49 -11.07
N THR A 43 -8.27 -12.59 -11.85
CA THR A 43 -7.19 -11.64 -11.88
C THR A 43 -7.57 -10.43 -12.73
N THR A 44 -7.62 -9.24 -12.12
CA THR A 44 -7.91 -8.00 -12.86
C THR A 44 -6.71 -7.59 -13.72
N ARG A 45 -6.88 -7.56 -15.04
CA ARG A 45 -5.88 -7.06 -16.01
C ARG A 45 -6.25 -5.64 -16.42
N ILE A 46 -5.57 -4.63 -15.88
CA ILE A 46 -5.86 -3.22 -16.19
C ILE A 46 -5.32 -2.83 -17.57
N TYR A 47 -4.17 -3.37 -17.94
CA TYR A 47 -3.47 -3.07 -19.19
C TYR A 47 -3.16 -4.35 -19.97
N PRO A 48 -3.22 -4.30 -21.32
CA PRO A 48 -2.72 -5.39 -22.17
C PRO A 48 -1.18 -5.29 -22.30
N LEU A 49 -0.49 -5.22 -21.16
CA LEU A 49 0.96 -5.04 -21.03
C LEU A 49 1.62 -6.35 -20.62
N VAL A 50 2.52 -6.86 -21.45
CA VAL A 50 3.32 -8.05 -21.15
C VAL A 50 4.75 -7.63 -20.89
N ILE A 51 5.17 -7.73 -19.63
CA ILE A 51 6.47 -7.22 -19.16
C ILE A 51 7.56 -8.20 -19.51
N GLU A 52 8.66 -7.72 -20.12
CA GLU A 52 9.87 -8.48 -20.41
C GLU A 52 10.93 -8.26 -19.33
N LYS A 53 11.19 -7.00 -18.99
CA LYS A 53 12.16 -6.61 -17.96
C LYS A 53 11.82 -5.26 -17.36
N ALA A 54 12.38 -4.98 -16.18
CA ALA A 54 12.20 -3.69 -15.53
C ALA A 54 13.44 -3.30 -14.72
N ARG A 55 13.73 -2.00 -14.61
CA ARG A 55 14.83 -1.45 -13.82
C ARG A 55 14.50 -0.05 -13.31
N GLY A 56 14.73 0.21 -12.01
CA GLY A 56 14.40 1.50 -11.41
C GLY A 56 12.92 1.80 -11.50
N ALA A 57 12.53 2.89 -12.14
CA ALA A 57 11.15 3.24 -12.44
C ALA A 57 10.73 2.94 -13.90
N THR A 58 11.55 2.21 -14.65
CA THR A 58 11.28 1.87 -16.06
C THR A 58 10.88 0.42 -16.22
N VAL A 59 9.80 0.19 -16.96
CA VAL A 59 9.31 -1.14 -17.38
C VAL A 59 9.40 -1.25 -18.89
N GLU A 60 9.93 -2.36 -19.41
CA GLU A 60 9.99 -2.66 -20.84
C GLU A 60 9.08 -3.86 -21.16
N ASP A 61 8.24 -3.74 -22.19
CA ASP A 61 7.39 -4.81 -22.64
C ASP A 61 8.09 -5.71 -23.69
N VAL A 62 7.46 -6.85 -24.00
CA VAL A 62 7.97 -7.83 -24.97
C VAL A 62 8.08 -7.32 -26.41
N ASP A 63 7.44 -6.20 -26.73
CA ASP A 63 7.47 -5.53 -28.03
C ASP A 63 8.50 -4.39 -28.07
N GLY A 64 9.19 -4.11 -26.95
CA GLY A 64 10.25 -3.12 -26.82
C GLY A 64 9.78 -1.70 -26.50
N ASN A 65 8.52 -1.54 -26.06
CA ASN A 65 8.05 -0.27 -25.51
C ASN A 65 8.60 -0.09 -24.09
N ARG A 66 8.90 1.15 -23.70
CA ARG A 66 9.36 1.49 -22.37
C ARG A 66 8.40 2.47 -21.72
N TYR A 67 8.02 2.12 -20.50
CA TYR A 67 7.05 2.84 -19.70
C TYR A 67 7.69 3.40 -18.44
N LEU A 68 7.25 4.57 -18.03
CA LEU A 68 7.53 5.12 -16.72
C LEU A 68 6.50 4.55 -15.73
N ASP A 69 6.97 3.83 -14.70
CA ASP A 69 6.12 3.15 -13.75
C ASP A 69 5.77 4.03 -12.55
N PHE A 70 4.53 4.47 -12.51
CA PHE A 70 3.94 5.19 -11.38
C PHE A 70 2.98 4.32 -10.56
N THR A 71 3.15 2.99 -10.66
CA THR A 71 2.38 1.99 -9.90
C THR A 71 3.21 1.24 -8.88
N ALA A 72 4.53 1.10 -9.12
CA ALA A 72 5.44 0.26 -8.33
C ALA A 72 4.90 -1.16 -8.08
N GLY A 73 4.15 -1.75 -9.04
CA GLY A 73 3.50 -3.05 -8.84
C GLY A 73 2.46 -3.04 -7.70
N ILE A 74 1.69 -1.96 -7.58
CA ILE A 74 0.74 -1.65 -6.49
C ILE A 74 1.48 -1.34 -5.17
N ALA A 75 2.42 -0.36 -5.22
CA ALA A 75 3.25 0.09 -4.10
C ALA A 75 4.14 -1.02 -3.48
N VAL A 76 4.60 -1.98 -4.28
CA VAL A 76 5.40 -3.13 -3.84
C VAL A 76 6.91 -2.90 -4.01
N VAL A 77 7.37 -2.50 -5.20
CA VAL A 77 8.80 -2.32 -5.47
C VAL A 77 9.29 -0.98 -4.93
N ALA A 78 9.42 -0.88 -3.60
CA ALA A 78 9.81 0.35 -2.92
C ALA A 78 11.19 0.86 -3.38
N THR A 79 12.17 -0.03 -3.53
CA THR A 79 13.53 0.29 -3.97
C THR A 79 13.66 0.44 -5.50
N GLY A 80 12.54 0.32 -6.25
CA GLY A 80 12.52 0.23 -7.70
C GLY A 80 12.75 -1.19 -8.22
N HIS A 81 12.45 -1.38 -9.50
CA HIS A 81 12.62 -2.67 -10.16
C HIS A 81 14.09 -3.07 -10.21
N SER A 82 14.37 -4.33 -9.87
CA SER A 82 15.71 -4.96 -9.99
C SER A 82 16.84 -4.10 -9.40
N HIS A 83 16.62 -3.57 -8.17
CA HIS A 83 17.67 -2.80 -7.48
C HIS A 83 18.91 -3.65 -7.28
N PRO A 84 20.13 -3.18 -7.70
CA PRO A 84 21.33 -4.03 -7.71
C PRO A 84 21.67 -4.65 -6.36
N GLU A 85 21.60 -3.89 -5.27
CA GLU A 85 21.91 -4.38 -3.92
C GLU A 85 20.88 -5.43 -3.45
N VAL A 86 19.60 -5.25 -3.77
CA VAL A 86 18.55 -6.23 -3.44
C VAL A 86 18.74 -7.51 -4.25
N VAL A 87 19.02 -7.40 -5.56
CA VAL A 87 19.31 -8.57 -6.43
C VAL A 87 20.54 -9.32 -5.94
N GLU A 88 21.60 -8.62 -5.56
CA GLU A 88 22.83 -9.24 -5.02
C GLU A 88 22.54 -10.01 -3.72
N ALA A 89 21.75 -9.45 -2.79
CA ALA A 89 21.38 -10.12 -1.55
C ALA A 89 20.57 -11.40 -1.81
N ILE A 90 19.62 -11.33 -2.75
CA ILE A 90 18.83 -12.48 -3.20
C ILE A 90 19.74 -13.58 -3.75
N GLN A 91 20.65 -13.23 -4.65
CA GLN A 91 21.57 -14.18 -5.30
C GLN A 91 22.51 -14.84 -4.27
N LYS A 92 23.09 -14.05 -3.36
CA LYS A 92 23.98 -14.55 -2.31
C LYS A 92 23.26 -15.54 -1.39
N GLN A 93 22.05 -15.20 -0.95
CA GLN A 93 21.29 -16.09 -0.07
C GLN A 93 20.76 -17.33 -0.80
N ALA A 94 20.28 -17.18 -2.03
CA ALA A 94 19.81 -18.32 -2.84
C ALA A 94 20.91 -19.34 -3.12
N ALA A 95 22.17 -18.88 -3.27
CA ALA A 95 23.34 -19.76 -3.42
C ALA A 95 23.71 -20.52 -2.11
N ARG A 96 23.27 -20.04 -0.94
CA ARG A 96 23.51 -20.73 0.36
C ARG A 96 22.42 -21.75 0.65
N PHE A 97 21.18 -21.32 0.73
CA PHE A 97 19.96 -22.13 0.81
C PHE A 97 18.73 -21.25 0.53
N ILE A 98 17.71 -21.84 -0.09
CA ILE A 98 16.50 -21.11 -0.51
C ILE A 98 15.43 -21.16 0.57
N HIS A 99 15.27 -22.29 1.23
CA HIS A 99 14.22 -22.49 2.22
C HIS A 99 14.63 -23.46 3.31
N MET A 100 14.22 -23.14 4.52
CA MET A 100 14.12 -24.01 5.67
C MET A 100 12.98 -23.46 6.53
N SER A 101 12.10 -24.32 7.04
CA SER A 101 10.94 -23.84 7.81
C SER A 101 11.37 -23.15 9.11
N GLY A 102 11.09 -21.86 9.22
CA GLY A 102 11.35 -21.07 10.45
C GLY A 102 10.45 -21.48 11.62
N THR A 103 9.45 -22.34 11.37
CA THR A 103 8.63 -22.95 12.43
C THR A 103 9.43 -23.98 13.22
N ASP A 104 10.34 -24.70 12.56
CA ASP A 104 11.06 -25.82 13.14
C ASP A 104 12.57 -25.56 13.27
N PHE A 105 13.13 -24.59 12.56
CA PHE A 105 14.56 -24.34 12.48
C PHE A 105 14.90 -22.86 12.61
N TYR A 106 16.11 -22.58 13.07
CA TYR A 106 16.63 -21.23 13.24
C TYR A 106 17.63 -20.88 12.13
N TYR A 107 17.57 -19.64 11.66
CA TYR A 107 18.58 -19.07 10.76
C TYR A 107 18.76 -17.56 10.97
N PRO A 108 20.00 -17.04 10.80
CA PRO A 108 20.33 -15.65 11.15
C PRO A 108 19.51 -14.59 10.43
N ALA A 109 19.16 -14.79 9.15
CA ALA A 109 18.45 -13.78 8.37
C ALA A 109 17.09 -13.41 8.98
N GLN A 110 16.34 -14.40 9.49
CA GLN A 110 15.04 -14.18 10.13
C GLN A 110 15.19 -13.40 11.45
N VAL A 111 16.18 -13.77 12.26
CA VAL A 111 16.44 -13.09 13.55
C VAL A 111 16.86 -11.65 13.32
N LYS A 112 17.82 -11.40 12.42
CA LYS A 112 18.27 -10.04 12.07
C LYS A 112 17.12 -9.17 11.54
N LEU A 113 16.24 -9.74 10.73
CA LEU A 113 15.08 -9.01 10.24
C LEU A 113 14.09 -8.68 11.36
N ALA A 114 13.88 -9.60 12.32
CA ALA A 114 13.03 -9.33 13.48
C ALA A 114 13.61 -8.19 14.35
N GLU A 115 14.93 -8.18 14.57
CA GLU A 115 15.63 -7.10 15.26
C GLU A 115 15.52 -5.75 14.50
N ALA A 116 15.66 -5.77 13.17
CA ALA A 116 15.45 -4.59 12.35
C ALA A 116 13.99 -4.07 12.43
N MET A 117 13.00 -4.98 12.41
CA MET A 117 11.58 -4.63 12.57
C MET A 117 11.27 -4.05 13.95
N ASP A 118 11.87 -4.59 15.03
CA ASP A 118 11.75 -3.99 16.37
C ASP A 118 12.26 -2.54 16.40
N ARG A 119 13.40 -2.29 15.78
CA ARG A 119 14.04 -0.98 15.72
C ARG A 119 13.24 0.06 14.92
N ILE A 120 12.73 -0.31 13.74
CA ILE A 120 12.06 0.65 12.85
C ILE A 120 10.58 0.86 13.15
N THR A 121 9.91 -0.09 13.82
CA THR A 121 8.47 0.03 14.14
C THR A 121 8.24 1.03 15.27
N PRO A 122 7.27 1.96 15.16
CA PRO A 122 6.94 2.91 16.20
C PRO A 122 6.67 2.26 17.56
N GLY A 123 7.05 2.92 18.63
CA GLY A 123 6.88 2.47 20.01
C GLY A 123 8.19 2.15 20.71
N ARG A 124 8.22 2.38 22.04
CA ARG A 124 9.44 2.23 22.86
C ARG A 124 9.58 0.86 23.50
N ARG A 125 8.51 0.07 23.58
CA ARG A 125 8.55 -1.27 24.20
C ARG A 125 9.24 -2.25 23.27
N PRO A 126 10.00 -3.23 23.79
CA PRO A 126 10.55 -4.31 22.98
C PRO A 126 9.43 -5.04 22.21
N LYS A 127 9.67 -5.33 20.94
CA LYS A 127 8.68 -5.92 20.04
C LYS A 127 9.13 -7.30 19.57
N ARG A 128 8.15 -8.08 19.15
CA ARG A 128 8.36 -9.34 18.42
C ARG A 128 7.64 -9.30 17.10
N THR A 129 8.19 -9.99 16.12
CA THR A 129 7.66 -10.06 14.77
C THR A 129 7.25 -11.48 14.41
N PHE A 130 6.03 -11.64 13.93
CA PHE A 130 5.59 -12.83 13.21
C PHE A 130 5.69 -12.56 11.72
N PHE A 131 6.45 -13.38 10.99
CA PHE A 131 6.60 -13.26 9.54
C PHE A 131 5.59 -14.14 8.79
N SER A 132 5.10 -13.62 7.68
CA SER A 132 4.17 -14.26 6.76
C SER A 132 4.58 -14.01 5.30
N ASN A 133 3.78 -14.46 4.33
CA ASN A 133 4.12 -14.40 2.91
C ASN A 133 3.41 -13.26 2.16
N SER A 134 2.50 -12.58 2.83
CA SER A 134 1.67 -11.54 2.22
C SER A 134 1.08 -10.60 3.26
N GLY A 135 0.62 -9.42 2.80
CA GLY A 135 -0.09 -8.49 3.67
C GLY A 135 -1.41 -9.05 4.23
N THR A 136 -2.13 -9.88 3.45
CA THR A 136 -3.36 -10.51 3.94
C THR A 136 -3.07 -11.48 5.10
N GLU A 137 -1.97 -12.27 5.04
CA GLU A 137 -1.55 -13.13 6.15
C GLU A 137 -1.08 -12.33 7.37
N ALA A 138 -0.41 -11.19 7.15
CA ALA A 138 -0.04 -10.30 8.25
C ALA A 138 -1.27 -9.73 8.96
N VAL A 139 -2.31 -9.35 8.21
CA VAL A 139 -3.59 -8.90 8.77
C VAL A 139 -4.33 -10.04 9.48
N GLU A 140 -4.33 -11.26 8.92
CA GLU A 140 -4.90 -12.44 9.60
C GLU A 140 -4.21 -12.71 10.93
N ALA A 141 -2.87 -12.61 10.97
CA ALA A 141 -2.11 -12.77 12.21
C ALA A 141 -2.47 -11.67 13.23
N ALA A 142 -2.56 -10.41 12.81
CA ALA A 142 -2.96 -9.29 13.66
C ALA A 142 -4.39 -9.48 14.22
N PHE A 143 -5.33 -9.86 13.37
CA PHE A 143 -6.72 -10.12 13.74
C PHE A 143 -6.85 -11.29 14.74
N LYS A 144 -6.13 -12.39 14.48
CA LYS A 144 -6.08 -13.54 15.39
C LYS A 144 -5.41 -13.19 16.72
N LEU A 145 -4.28 -12.45 16.68
CA LEU A 145 -3.56 -12.03 17.88
C LEU A 145 -4.45 -11.18 18.79
N ALA A 146 -5.19 -10.22 18.21
CA ALA A 146 -6.09 -9.38 18.96
C ALA A 146 -7.15 -10.20 19.71
N ARG A 147 -7.80 -11.14 19.04
CA ARG A 147 -8.79 -12.05 19.67
C ARG A 147 -8.14 -13.00 20.67
N TYR A 148 -6.96 -13.52 20.36
CA TYR A 148 -6.23 -14.42 21.26
C TYR A 148 -5.88 -13.75 22.59
N ARG A 149 -5.44 -12.50 22.54
CA ARG A 149 -5.02 -11.75 23.74
C ARG A 149 -6.18 -11.22 24.56
N THR A 150 -7.17 -10.66 23.93
CA THR A 150 -8.31 -10.02 24.61
C THR A 150 -9.39 -11.01 25.00
N ARG A 151 -9.48 -12.16 24.34
CA ARG A 151 -10.61 -13.13 24.43
C ARG A 151 -11.96 -12.52 24.03
N ARG A 152 -11.94 -11.42 23.27
CA ARG A 152 -13.11 -10.69 22.80
C ARG A 152 -13.44 -11.05 21.36
N PRO A 153 -14.71 -11.21 20.97
CA PRO A 153 -15.10 -11.66 19.64
C PRO A 153 -15.25 -10.55 18.59
N LEU A 154 -15.56 -9.30 19.01
CA LEU A 154 -15.90 -8.24 18.09
C LEU A 154 -14.68 -7.48 17.58
N THR A 155 -14.83 -6.85 16.41
CA THR A 155 -13.81 -6.00 15.80
C THR A 155 -14.46 -4.87 15.03
N ILE A 156 -13.91 -3.67 15.14
CA ILE A 156 -14.28 -2.51 14.33
C ILE A 156 -13.32 -2.42 13.15
N ALA A 157 -13.89 -2.28 11.96
CA ALA A 157 -13.20 -2.00 10.71
C ALA A 157 -13.82 -0.77 10.02
N PHE A 158 -13.27 -0.33 8.89
CA PHE A 158 -13.75 0.90 8.25
C PHE A 158 -14.29 0.64 6.83
N GLN A 159 -15.36 1.36 6.48
CA GLN A 159 -15.83 1.43 5.10
C GLN A 159 -14.72 2.00 4.21
N GLY A 160 -14.58 1.45 3.01
CA GLY A 160 -13.50 1.83 2.09
C GLY A 160 -12.17 1.10 2.33
N ALA A 161 -12.00 0.41 3.46
CA ALA A 161 -10.77 -0.31 3.80
C ALA A 161 -10.50 -1.53 2.90
N PHE A 162 -9.21 -1.83 2.67
CA PHE A 162 -8.77 -3.05 2.01
C PHE A 162 -7.66 -3.73 2.83
N HIS A 163 -8.01 -4.85 3.44
CA HIS A 163 -7.13 -5.60 4.34
C HIS A 163 -6.66 -6.94 3.78
N GLY A 164 -7.23 -7.39 2.68
CA GLY A 164 -6.85 -8.65 2.02
C GLY A 164 -8.04 -9.44 1.46
N ARG A 165 -7.75 -10.65 0.99
CA ARG A 165 -8.72 -11.54 0.33
C ARG A 165 -8.89 -12.92 0.99
N THR A 166 -8.14 -13.25 2.04
CA THR A 166 -8.42 -14.39 2.92
C THR A 166 -9.65 -14.12 3.76
N MET A 167 -10.35 -15.12 4.25
CA MET A 167 -11.69 -14.95 4.83
C MET A 167 -11.71 -13.99 6.02
N GLY A 168 -10.71 -14.01 6.92
CA GLY A 168 -10.62 -13.06 8.03
C GLY A 168 -10.31 -11.64 7.56
N ALA A 169 -9.28 -11.46 6.72
CA ALA A 169 -8.94 -10.15 6.17
C ALA A 169 -10.05 -9.60 5.25
N LEU A 170 -10.75 -10.48 4.52
CA LEU A 170 -11.91 -10.11 3.70
C LEU A 170 -13.09 -9.64 4.56
N SER A 171 -13.23 -10.19 5.77
CA SER A 171 -14.26 -9.76 6.73
C SER A 171 -14.05 -8.31 7.16
N LEU A 172 -12.78 -7.86 7.25
CA LEU A 172 -12.39 -6.48 7.56
C LEU A 172 -12.44 -5.55 6.33
N THR A 173 -12.36 -6.12 5.11
CA THR A 173 -12.35 -5.35 3.86
C THR A 173 -13.75 -4.80 3.53
N GLY A 174 -13.83 -3.51 3.19
CA GLY A 174 -15.07 -2.80 2.85
C GLY A 174 -14.95 -1.87 1.65
N SER A 175 -13.94 -2.07 0.75
CA SER A 175 -13.65 -1.15 -0.35
C SER A 175 -14.53 -1.34 -1.60
N LYS A 176 -14.87 -2.59 -1.98
CA LYS A 176 -15.68 -2.89 -3.17
C LYS A 176 -16.56 -4.11 -2.98
N ALA A 177 -17.82 -4.02 -3.38
CA ALA A 177 -18.77 -5.13 -3.28
C ALA A 177 -18.33 -6.39 -4.04
N VAL A 178 -17.68 -6.26 -5.20
CA VAL A 178 -17.17 -7.38 -6.00
C VAL A 178 -16.15 -8.25 -5.24
N GLN A 179 -15.45 -7.70 -4.27
CA GLN A 179 -14.46 -8.43 -3.46
C GLN A 179 -15.11 -9.35 -2.43
N ARG A 180 -16.35 -9.07 -2.03
CA ARG A 180 -17.10 -9.79 -0.99
C ARG A 180 -18.24 -10.63 -1.55
N ARG A 181 -18.68 -10.34 -2.78
CA ARG A 181 -19.84 -11.00 -3.43
C ARG A 181 -19.65 -12.50 -3.53
N HIS A 182 -20.63 -13.25 -3.06
CA HIS A 182 -20.69 -14.73 -3.08
C HIS A 182 -19.67 -15.45 -2.17
N PHE A 183 -19.04 -14.73 -1.23
CA PHE A 183 -18.13 -15.33 -0.24
C PHE A 183 -18.72 -15.39 1.18
N ALA A 184 -19.96 -14.96 1.35
CA ALA A 184 -20.64 -15.09 2.65
C ALA A 184 -20.98 -16.57 2.96
N PRO A 185 -20.99 -16.95 4.26
CA PRO A 185 -20.75 -16.12 5.44
C PRO A 185 -19.26 -15.81 5.65
N LEU A 186 -18.96 -14.54 5.94
CA LEU A 186 -17.63 -14.11 6.37
C LEU A 186 -17.47 -14.35 7.88
N ILE A 187 -16.28 -14.08 8.43
CA ILE A 187 -16.03 -14.20 9.86
C ILE A 187 -16.96 -13.24 10.62
N PRO A 188 -17.78 -13.73 11.57
CA PRO A 188 -18.74 -12.91 12.31
C PRO A 188 -18.05 -11.95 13.29
N GLY A 189 -18.78 -10.94 13.74
CA GLY A 189 -18.35 -10.00 14.76
C GLY A 189 -17.51 -8.83 14.23
N VAL A 190 -17.58 -8.54 12.92
CA VAL A 190 -16.93 -7.35 12.34
C VAL A 190 -17.99 -6.28 12.05
N THR A 191 -17.83 -5.11 12.65
CA THR A 191 -18.64 -3.92 12.41
C THR A 191 -17.87 -2.90 11.61
N HIS A 192 -18.41 -2.48 10.46
CA HIS A 192 -17.81 -1.45 9.62
C HIS A 192 -18.39 -0.09 9.96
N VAL A 193 -17.50 0.85 10.32
CA VAL A 193 -17.83 2.24 10.59
C VAL A 193 -17.28 3.15 9.47
N PRO A 194 -17.85 4.35 9.24
CA PRO A 194 -17.31 5.29 8.26
C PRO A 194 -15.90 5.75 8.60
N TYR A 195 -15.04 5.86 7.57
CA TYR A 195 -13.71 6.45 7.68
C TYR A 195 -13.77 7.99 7.53
N ALA A 196 -12.76 8.71 8.04
CA ALA A 196 -12.70 10.17 7.93
C ALA A 196 -12.36 10.65 6.51
N TYR A 197 -13.31 10.51 5.60
CA TYR A 197 -13.20 10.99 4.21
C TYR A 197 -13.82 12.38 4.08
N CYS A 198 -13.11 13.43 4.52
CA CYS A 198 -13.65 14.79 4.60
C CYS A 198 -14.12 15.36 3.28
N TYR A 199 -13.45 15.05 2.16
CA TYR A 199 -13.91 15.49 0.83
C TYR A 199 -15.29 14.93 0.46
N ARG A 200 -15.63 13.71 0.94
CA ARG A 200 -16.95 13.05 0.78
C ARG A 200 -17.46 12.56 2.12
N CYS A 201 -17.65 13.48 3.07
CA CYS A 201 -18.09 13.13 4.41
C CYS A 201 -19.41 12.34 4.36
N PRO A 202 -19.45 11.10 4.92
CA PRO A 202 -20.66 10.28 4.90
C PRO A 202 -21.81 10.86 5.70
N TYR A 203 -21.52 11.78 6.62
CA TYR A 203 -22.50 12.48 7.45
C TYR A 203 -22.91 13.86 6.89
N GLY A 204 -22.37 14.26 5.73
CA GLY A 204 -22.65 15.58 5.15
C GLY A 204 -22.07 16.76 5.94
N LEU A 205 -21.14 16.47 6.87
CA LEU A 205 -20.55 17.49 7.75
C LEU A 205 -19.26 18.07 7.14
N THR A 206 -18.87 19.24 7.63
CA THR A 206 -17.65 19.94 7.18
C THR A 206 -16.61 19.96 8.31
N TYR A 207 -15.36 19.56 7.97
CA TYR A 207 -14.21 19.67 8.86
C TYR A 207 -13.67 21.11 8.84
N PRO A 208 -13.23 21.69 10.00
CA PRO A 208 -13.16 21.10 11.33
C PRO A 208 -14.45 21.24 12.18
N ALA A 209 -15.49 21.91 11.68
CA ALA A 209 -16.72 22.17 12.43
C ALA A 209 -17.45 20.89 12.93
N CYS A 210 -17.27 19.77 12.23
CA CYS A 210 -17.82 18.48 12.62
C CYS A 210 -17.22 17.87 13.90
N LYS A 211 -16.12 18.45 14.45
CA LYS A 211 -15.44 17.99 15.67
C LYS A 211 -15.14 16.49 15.66
N MET A 212 -14.72 15.96 14.50
CA MET A 212 -14.43 14.53 14.30
C MET A 212 -15.63 13.60 14.64
N HIS A 213 -16.83 13.98 14.23
CA HIS A 213 -18.04 13.19 14.45
C HIS A 213 -17.88 11.71 14.03
N CYS A 214 -17.12 11.43 12.95
CA CYS A 214 -16.83 10.07 12.48
C CYS A 214 -16.06 9.20 13.49
N VAL A 215 -15.40 9.77 14.49
CA VAL A 215 -14.81 9.05 15.63
C VAL A 215 -15.78 9.04 16.81
N ASN A 216 -16.36 10.20 17.14
CA ASN A 216 -17.25 10.32 18.31
C ASN A 216 -18.48 9.42 18.23
N VAL A 217 -19.02 9.23 17.03
CA VAL A 217 -20.19 8.37 16.79
C VAL A 217 -19.96 6.92 17.22
N ILE A 218 -18.69 6.43 17.20
CA ILE A 218 -18.35 5.07 17.66
C ILE A 218 -18.72 4.93 19.14
N ARG A 219 -18.33 5.93 19.97
CA ARG A 219 -18.65 5.96 21.40
C ARG A 219 -20.11 6.29 21.65
N GLU A 220 -20.65 7.30 20.95
CA GLU A 220 -21.94 7.89 21.26
C GLU A 220 -23.13 7.04 20.81
N GLU A 221 -22.96 6.29 19.71
CA GLU A 221 -24.00 5.45 19.14
C GLU A 221 -23.65 3.96 19.16
N TYR A 222 -22.53 3.55 18.50
CA TYR A 222 -22.22 2.13 18.31
C TYR A 222 -22.02 1.42 19.65
N PHE A 223 -21.21 1.99 20.54
CA PHE A 223 -20.95 1.38 21.86
C PHE A 223 -22.15 1.40 22.80
N ARG A 224 -23.08 2.32 22.59
CA ARG A 224 -24.30 2.40 23.41
C ARG A 224 -25.46 1.55 22.94
N THR A 225 -25.41 1.06 21.68
CA THR A 225 -26.56 0.42 21.06
C THR A 225 -26.34 -1.04 20.71
N PHE A 226 -25.31 -1.39 19.92
CA PHE A 226 -25.19 -2.75 19.39
C PHE A 226 -23.75 -3.29 19.31
N VAL A 227 -22.75 -2.52 19.73
CA VAL A 227 -21.34 -2.96 19.82
C VAL A 227 -20.85 -2.76 21.25
N PRO A 228 -21.07 -3.72 22.17
CA PRO A 228 -20.55 -3.61 23.53
C PRO A 228 -19.03 -3.44 23.51
N PRO A 229 -18.46 -2.34 24.04
CA PRO A 229 -17.03 -2.08 23.94
C PRO A 229 -16.17 -3.12 24.66
N GLU A 230 -16.72 -3.74 25.72
CA GLU A 230 -16.08 -4.85 26.47
C GLU A 230 -15.89 -6.12 25.63
N ASP A 231 -16.65 -6.28 24.54
CA ASP A 231 -16.54 -7.40 23.60
C ASP A 231 -15.65 -7.08 22.39
N VAL A 232 -15.19 -5.83 22.23
CA VAL A 232 -14.37 -5.42 21.09
C VAL A 232 -12.90 -5.77 21.35
N ALA A 233 -12.34 -6.66 20.52
CA ALA A 233 -10.93 -7.04 20.54
C ALA A 233 -10.02 -5.97 19.96
N ALA A 234 -10.43 -5.36 18.84
CA ALA A 234 -9.60 -4.44 18.09
C ALA A 234 -10.39 -3.41 17.28
N ILE A 235 -9.75 -2.27 17.05
CA ILE A 235 -10.03 -1.35 15.95
C ILE A 235 -8.95 -1.56 14.92
N VAL A 236 -9.31 -2.00 13.69
CA VAL A 236 -8.38 -2.25 12.58
C VAL A 236 -8.50 -1.15 11.54
N VAL A 237 -7.40 -0.44 11.25
CA VAL A 237 -7.43 0.77 10.43
C VAL A 237 -6.19 0.88 9.54
N GLU A 238 -6.37 1.38 8.30
CA GLU A 238 -5.26 1.88 7.47
C GLU A 238 -4.95 3.34 7.90
N PRO A 239 -3.69 3.75 8.11
CA PRO A 239 -3.36 5.15 8.40
C PRO A 239 -3.79 6.10 7.29
N ILE A 240 -3.68 5.65 6.05
CA ILE A 240 -4.21 6.26 4.84
C ILE A 240 -4.88 5.13 4.05
N GLN A 241 -6.17 5.24 3.79
CA GLN A 241 -6.83 4.21 2.98
C GLN A 241 -6.28 4.21 1.56
N GLY A 242 -5.66 3.10 1.15
CA GLY A 242 -5.07 2.98 -0.17
C GLY A 242 -6.11 2.70 -1.25
N GLU A 243 -6.73 1.52 -1.20
CA GLU A 243 -7.72 1.07 -2.18
C GLU A 243 -9.02 1.88 -2.09
N GLY A 244 -9.35 2.42 -0.94
CA GLY A 244 -10.49 3.32 -0.74
C GLY A 244 -10.40 4.66 -1.48
N GLY A 245 -9.21 5.03 -2.00
CA GLY A 245 -9.01 6.24 -2.78
C GLY A 245 -7.91 7.18 -2.28
N VAL A 246 -6.87 6.66 -1.67
CA VAL A 246 -5.79 7.43 -1.02
C VAL A 246 -6.39 8.47 -0.06
N VAL A 247 -7.24 8.00 0.85
CA VAL A 247 -7.94 8.89 1.78
C VAL A 247 -7.04 9.21 2.97
N VAL A 248 -6.61 10.47 3.08
CA VAL A 248 -5.79 10.99 4.18
C VAL A 248 -6.73 11.61 5.22
N PRO A 249 -6.78 11.08 6.45
CA PRO A 249 -7.65 11.63 7.47
C PRO A 249 -7.06 12.89 8.12
N PRO A 250 -7.89 13.71 8.81
CA PRO A 250 -7.43 14.85 9.60
C PRO A 250 -6.42 14.48 10.69
N PRO A 251 -5.65 15.46 11.19
CA PRO A 251 -4.63 15.24 12.21
C PRO A 251 -5.14 14.60 13.50
N GLU A 252 -6.41 14.85 13.87
CA GLU A 252 -7.02 14.36 15.11
C GLU A 252 -7.52 12.92 15.02
N PHE A 253 -7.69 12.37 13.81
CA PHE A 253 -8.36 11.08 13.60
C PHE A 253 -7.69 9.92 14.33
N HIS A 254 -6.42 9.69 14.08
CA HIS A 254 -5.67 8.58 14.71
C HIS A 254 -5.45 8.78 16.22
N PRO A 255 -5.08 9.99 16.70
CA PRO A 255 -5.01 10.24 18.14
C PRO A 255 -6.32 9.94 18.87
N MET A 256 -7.46 10.39 18.34
CA MET A 256 -8.76 10.13 18.96
C MET A 256 -9.17 8.66 18.92
N LEU A 257 -8.88 7.94 17.82
CA LEU A 257 -9.14 6.49 17.74
C LEU A 257 -8.26 5.70 18.72
N ALA A 258 -6.99 6.06 18.84
CA ALA A 258 -6.07 5.40 19.79
C ALA A 258 -6.48 5.69 21.25
N GLU A 259 -6.95 6.91 21.55
CA GLU A 259 -7.48 7.25 22.86
C GLU A 259 -8.76 6.47 23.17
N LEU A 260 -9.69 6.39 22.22
CA LEU A 260 -10.92 5.59 22.35
C LEU A 260 -10.56 4.11 22.59
N ALA A 261 -9.63 3.55 21.83
CA ALA A 261 -9.19 2.16 22.00
C ALA A 261 -8.61 1.94 23.42
N ARG A 262 -7.75 2.85 23.89
CA ARG A 262 -7.13 2.76 25.23
C ARG A 262 -8.16 2.85 26.35
N GLU A 263 -9.14 3.73 26.24
CA GLU A 263 -10.21 3.91 27.25
C GLU A 263 -10.98 2.61 27.51
N PHE A 264 -11.26 1.84 26.46
CA PHE A 264 -12.04 0.60 26.57
C PHE A 264 -11.18 -0.68 26.57
N GLY A 265 -9.84 -0.56 26.62
CA GLY A 265 -8.93 -1.70 26.56
C GLY A 265 -9.05 -2.48 25.25
N ILE A 266 -9.35 -1.80 24.15
CA ILE A 266 -9.41 -2.30 22.78
C ILE A 266 -8.02 -2.17 22.16
N LEU A 267 -7.57 -3.15 21.37
CA LEU A 267 -6.28 -3.07 20.69
C LEU A 267 -6.37 -2.20 19.43
N TYR A 268 -5.43 -1.26 19.30
CA TYR A 268 -5.31 -0.40 18.14
C TYR A 268 -4.40 -1.08 17.09
N VAL A 269 -5.02 -1.66 16.07
CA VAL A 269 -4.36 -2.44 15.02
C VAL A 269 -4.25 -1.62 13.74
N VAL A 270 -3.02 -1.43 13.26
CA VAL A 270 -2.75 -0.58 12.11
C VAL A 270 -2.25 -1.40 10.94
N ASP A 271 -2.93 -1.27 9.80
CA ASP A 271 -2.54 -1.89 8.54
C ASP A 271 -1.68 -0.92 7.72
N GLU A 272 -0.38 -1.10 7.79
CA GLU A 272 0.65 -0.38 7.04
C GLU A 272 1.12 -1.12 5.79
N VAL A 273 0.36 -2.10 5.34
CA VAL A 273 0.72 -2.91 4.16
C VAL A 273 0.93 -2.05 2.91
N GLN A 274 0.15 -0.99 2.72
CA GLN A 274 0.32 -0.09 1.57
C GLN A 274 1.02 1.22 1.92
N SER A 275 0.81 1.76 3.10
CA SER A 275 1.28 3.08 3.54
C SER A 275 2.67 3.06 4.19
N GLY A 276 3.11 1.89 4.68
CA GLY A 276 4.40 1.71 5.33
C GLY A 276 5.60 1.64 4.38
N MET A 277 6.74 1.27 4.94
CA MET A 277 8.01 1.07 4.24
C MET A 277 8.42 2.28 3.38
N GLY A 278 8.42 3.46 4.00
CA GLY A 278 8.91 4.69 3.40
C GLY A 278 7.93 5.41 2.46
N ARG A 279 6.82 4.77 2.09
CA ARG A 279 5.89 5.23 1.05
C ARG A 279 5.41 6.67 1.22
N THR A 280 5.13 7.07 2.45
CA THR A 280 4.57 8.39 2.78
C THR A 280 5.61 9.44 3.18
N GLY A 281 6.92 9.15 3.03
CA GLY A 281 8.01 10.02 3.49
C GLY A 281 8.32 9.89 4.99
N LYS A 282 7.76 8.87 5.64
CA LYS A 282 8.11 8.34 6.95
C LYS A 282 8.26 6.82 6.82
N MET A 283 8.97 6.15 7.74
CA MET A 283 9.12 4.70 7.68
C MET A 283 7.76 4.02 7.73
N PHE A 284 6.89 4.46 8.64
CA PHE A 284 5.47 4.08 8.72
C PHE A 284 4.59 5.32 8.70
N ALA A 285 3.44 5.23 8.02
CA ALA A 285 2.56 6.39 7.84
C ALA A 285 1.99 6.92 9.16
N LEU A 286 1.74 6.03 10.14
CA LEU A 286 1.18 6.42 11.44
C LEU A 286 2.06 7.44 12.18
N GLU A 287 3.37 7.49 11.90
CA GLU A 287 4.29 8.49 12.44
C GLU A 287 3.88 9.95 12.13
N HIS A 288 3.10 10.18 11.06
CA HIS A 288 2.58 11.51 10.75
C HIS A 288 1.59 12.03 11.79
N TRP A 289 1.01 11.14 12.60
CA TRP A 289 0.05 11.48 13.66
C TRP A 289 0.61 11.30 15.06
N GLY A 290 1.88 10.85 15.18
CA GLY A 290 2.53 10.67 16.49
C GLY A 290 1.87 9.62 17.39
N VAL A 291 1.21 8.62 16.79
CA VAL A 291 0.52 7.55 17.50
C VAL A 291 1.33 6.25 17.43
N GLU A 292 1.34 5.49 18.51
CA GLU A 292 1.92 4.15 18.57
C GLU A 292 0.81 3.09 18.47
N PRO A 293 0.89 2.11 17.56
CA PRO A 293 -0.07 1.02 17.47
C PRO A 293 0.22 -0.07 18.50
N ASP A 294 -0.81 -0.82 18.92
CA ASP A 294 -0.61 -2.07 19.68
C ASP A 294 -0.12 -3.20 18.78
N ILE A 295 -0.66 -3.28 17.55
CA ILE A 295 -0.27 -4.24 16.53
C ILE A 295 -0.13 -3.51 15.20
N LEU A 296 0.99 -3.75 14.50
CA LEU A 296 1.25 -3.23 13.16
C LEU A 296 1.37 -4.40 12.17
N ALA A 297 0.57 -4.36 11.10
CA ALA A 297 0.71 -5.27 9.96
C ALA A 297 1.37 -4.56 8.78
N THR A 298 2.37 -5.18 8.16
CA THR A 298 3.07 -4.65 6.98
C THR A 298 3.30 -5.72 5.92
N GLY A 299 3.64 -5.29 4.70
CA GLY A 299 3.84 -6.17 3.56
C GLY A 299 4.35 -5.37 2.37
N LYS A 300 3.96 -5.75 1.13
CA LYS A 300 4.31 -5.03 -0.11
C LYS A 300 5.77 -4.56 -0.15
N GLY A 301 6.01 -3.31 0.26
CA GLY A 301 7.33 -2.66 0.21
C GLY A 301 8.43 -3.29 1.07
N ILE A 302 8.09 -4.18 2.00
CA ILE A 302 9.05 -4.73 2.98
C ILE A 302 10.22 -5.48 2.33
N ALA A 303 9.97 -6.26 1.28
CA ALA A 303 10.99 -7.05 0.57
C ALA A 303 11.13 -6.67 -0.92
N SER A 304 10.66 -5.47 -1.30
CA SER A 304 10.81 -4.86 -2.64
C SER A 304 10.52 -5.78 -3.82
N GLY A 305 9.49 -6.63 -3.70
CA GLY A 305 9.04 -7.52 -4.79
C GLY A 305 8.96 -8.99 -4.40
N LEU A 306 9.69 -9.46 -3.40
CA LEU A 306 9.53 -10.82 -2.88
C LEU A 306 8.30 -10.92 -1.96
N PRO A 307 7.58 -12.06 -2.00
CA PRO A 307 6.46 -12.32 -1.10
C PRO A 307 6.88 -12.28 0.36
N MET A 308 6.37 -11.32 1.12
CA MET A 308 6.59 -11.19 2.55
C MET A 308 5.51 -10.33 3.20
N GLY A 309 5.13 -10.67 4.41
CA GLY A 309 4.37 -9.87 5.35
C GLY A 309 4.96 -9.99 6.74
N ALA A 310 4.64 -9.03 7.59
CA ALA A 310 5.05 -9.06 8.99
C ALA A 310 3.96 -8.46 9.88
N THR A 311 3.76 -9.08 11.04
CA THR A 311 2.91 -8.58 12.11
C THR A 311 3.80 -8.31 13.31
N VAL A 312 3.84 -7.06 13.77
CA VAL A 312 4.70 -6.59 14.85
C VAL A 312 3.83 -6.13 16.01
N ALA A 313 4.18 -6.56 17.21
CA ALA A 313 3.52 -6.14 18.45
C ALA A 313 4.53 -6.15 19.61
N SER A 314 4.17 -5.52 20.74
CA SER A 314 5.03 -5.63 21.93
C SER A 314 5.28 -7.10 22.30
N ALA A 315 6.44 -7.39 22.91
CA ALA A 315 6.82 -8.74 23.32
C ALA A 315 5.79 -9.34 24.30
N GLU A 316 5.16 -8.50 25.12
CA GLU A 316 4.09 -8.88 26.02
C GLU A 316 2.81 -9.30 25.27
N LEU A 317 2.44 -8.54 24.24
CA LEU A 317 1.25 -8.82 23.45
C LEU A 317 1.45 -10.03 22.52
N MET A 318 2.65 -10.17 21.92
CA MET A 318 3.02 -11.28 21.03
C MET A 318 3.38 -12.55 21.82
N SER A 319 2.47 -13.04 22.62
CA SER A 319 2.64 -14.16 23.56
C SER A 319 1.72 -15.34 23.23
N TRP A 320 1.74 -15.80 21.99
CA TRP A 320 1.04 -17.03 21.60
C TRP A 320 1.66 -18.25 22.28
N GLU A 321 0.87 -19.30 22.49
CA GLU A 321 1.40 -20.62 22.70
C GLU A 321 2.13 -21.12 21.44
N ALA A 322 3.17 -21.90 21.62
CA ALA A 322 3.86 -22.55 20.49
C ALA A 322 2.86 -23.39 19.68
N GLY A 323 2.82 -23.19 18.38
CA GLY A 323 1.88 -23.85 17.46
C GLY A 323 0.51 -23.16 17.31
N ALA A 324 0.17 -22.14 18.10
CA ALA A 324 -1.12 -21.44 17.98
C ALA A 324 -1.30 -20.72 16.63
N HIS A 325 -0.20 -20.21 16.07
CA HIS A 325 -0.17 -19.58 14.76
C HIS A 325 1.20 -19.74 14.13
N ALA A 326 1.27 -20.38 12.97
CA ALA A 326 2.51 -20.65 12.24
C ALA A 326 2.25 -20.73 10.74
N ASN A 327 3.31 -20.73 9.95
CA ASN A 327 3.27 -21.00 8.51
C ASN A 327 4.61 -21.57 8.03
N THR A 328 4.61 -22.28 6.91
CA THR A 328 5.79 -22.98 6.37
C THR A 328 6.80 -22.01 5.76
N PHE A 329 6.35 -20.98 5.03
CA PHE A 329 7.21 -20.12 4.21
C PHE A 329 7.49 -18.74 4.83
N GLY A 330 6.79 -18.34 5.87
CA GLY A 330 6.94 -17.04 6.49
C GLY A 330 8.34 -16.80 7.03
N GLY A 331 8.90 -15.64 6.70
CA GLY A 331 10.29 -15.34 6.99
C GLY A 331 11.28 -16.13 6.14
N ASN A 332 10.92 -16.48 4.89
CA ASN A 332 11.83 -17.14 3.96
C ASN A 332 13.20 -16.43 3.93
N PRO A 333 14.32 -17.16 4.01
CA PRO A 333 15.65 -16.55 4.16
C PRO A 333 16.04 -15.63 3.00
N VAL A 334 15.62 -15.94 1.76
CA VAL A 334 15.88 -15.08 0.59
C VAL A 334 15.09 -13.78 0.69
N ALA A 335 13.84 -13.86 1.11
CA ALA A 335 13.00 -12.68 1.32
C ALA A 335 13.47 -11.85 2.54
N CYS A 336 13.99 -12.49 3.60
CA CYS A 336 14.57 -11.79 4.76
C CYS A 336 15.80 -10.97 4.37
N GLU A 337 16.73 -11.52 3.59
CA GLU A 337 17.92 -10.78 3.13
C GLU A 337 17.54 -9.63 2.19
N ALA A 338 16.56 -9.83 1.30
CA ALA A 338 16.02 -8.75 0.48
C ALA A 338 15.38 -7.64 1.33
N ALA A 339 14.65 -8.01 2.40
CA ALA A 339 14.01 -7.06 3.30
C ALA A 339 15.03 -6.26 4.12
N LEU A 340 16.10 -6.90 4.61
CA LEU A 340 17.19 -6.21 5.32
C LEU A 340 17.82 -5.12 4.46
N VAL A 341 18.20 -5.45 3.21
CA VAL A 341 18.75 -4.47 2.27
C VAL A 341 17.71 -3.40 1.91
N THR A 342 16.44 -3.77 1.79
CA THR A 342 15.37 -2.79 1.55
C THR A 342 15.28 -1.78 2.69
N ILE A 343 15.32 -2.22 3.95
CA ILE A 343 15.31 -1.33 5.13
C ILE A 343 16.53 -0.39 5.11
N GLU A 344 17.72 -0.92 4.84
CA GLU A 344 18.94 -0.10 4.73
C GLU A 344 18.83 0.99 3.66
N LEU A 345 18.29 0.66 2.48
CA LEU A 345 18.07 1.62 1.40
C LEU A 345 17.02 2.67 1.76
N LEU A 346 15.95 2.27 2.44
CA LEU A 346 14.93 3.18 2.94
C LEU A 346 15.52 4.20 3.91
N GLU A 347 16.28 3.74 4.90
CA GLU A 347 16.93 4.60 5.89
C GLU A 347 18.03 5.48 5.28
N ARG A 348 18.76 4.97 4.30
CA ARG A 348 19.86 5.69 3.64
C ARG A 348 19.37 6.95 2.93
N ASN A 349 18.30 6.88 2.15
CA ASN A 349 17.81 8.02 1.36
C ASN A 349 16.38 7.92 0.82
N LEU A 350 15.79 6.72 0.68
CA LEU A 350 14.53 6.58 -0.06
C LEU A 350 13.34 7.18 0.68
N VAL A 351 13.32 7.14 2.01
CA VAL A 351 12.28 7.81 2.82
C VAL A 351 12.34 9.32 2.60
N ALA A 352 13.53 9.91 2.65
CA ALA A 352 13.72 11.34 2.42
C ALA A 352 13.36 11.74 0.97
N ASN A 353 13.73 10.91 -0.02
CA ASN A 353 13.36 11.13 -1.41
C ASN A 353 11.84 11.06 -1.60
N ALA A 354 11.16 10.11 -0.98
CA ALA A 354 9.69 10.00 -1.03
C ALA A 354 9.01 11.26 -0.47
N ALA A 355 9.53 11.83 0.60
CA ALA A 355 9.03 13.10 1.16
C ALA A 355 9.26 14.26 0.19
N ALA A 356 10.47 14.39 -0.35
CA ALA A 356 10.86 15.52 -1.20
C ALA A 356 10.13 15.50 -2.56
N VAL A 357 10.20 14.37 -3.29
CA VAL A 357 9.57 14.24 -4.62
C VAL A 357 8.04 14.17 -4.49
N GLY A 358 7.52 13.53 -3.43
CA GLY A 358 6.08 13.53 -3.14
C GLY A 358 5.54 14.93 -2.87
N GLY A 359 6.27 15.74 -2.09
CA GLY A 359 5.92 17.15 -1.88
C GLY A 359 5.95 17.98 -3.18
N HIS A 360 6.88 17.69 -4.09
CA HIS A 360 6.91 18.31 -5.41
C HIS A 360 5.68 17.91 -6.22
N LEU A 361 5.40 16.61 -6.36
CA LEU A 361 4.22 16.11 -7.09
C LEU A 361 2.91 16.71 -6.56
N LEU A 362 2.71 16.77 -5.26
CA LEU A 362 1.49 17.35 -4.67
C LEU A 362 1.31 18.82 -5.05
N ARG A 363 2.38 19.63 -5.00
CA ARG A 363 2.31 21.05 -5.41
C ARG A 363 1.98 21.22 -6.89
N GLU A 364 2.60 20.42 -7.75
CA GLU A 364 2.34 20.50 -9.20
C GLU A 364 0.93 19.98 -9.54
N LEU A 365 0.46 18.91 -8.90
CA LEU A 365 -0.92 18.41 -9.06
C LEU A 365 -1.97 19.41 -8.60
N GLU A 366 -1.73 20.21 -7.55
CA GLU A 366 -2.63 21.32 -7.18
C GLU A 366 -2.68 22.42 -8.25
N LYS A 367 -1.56 22.67 -8.96
CA LYS A 367 -1.58 23.57 -10.14
C LYS A 367 -2.37 22.96 -11.30
N LEU A 368 -2.25 21.65 -11.54
CA LEU A 368 -3.10 20.95 -12.52
C LEU A 368 -4.57 21.05 -12.15
N LYS A 369 -4.92 20.85 -10.87
CA LYS A 369 -6.29 21.03 -10.38
C LYS A 369 -6.84 22.42 -10.69
N ALA A 370 -6.03 23.47 -10.58
CA ALA A 370 -6.46 24.83 -10.94
C ALA A 370 -6.80 24.97 -12.43
N ARG A 371 -6.15 24.18 -13.31
CA ARG A 371 -6.33 24.25 -14.78
C ARG A 371 -7.37 23.27 -15.33
N HIS A 372 -7.56 22.13 -14.66
CA HIS A 372 -8.42 21.03 -15.12
C HIS A 372 -9.66 20.88 -14.26
N ARG A 373 -10.84 21.08 -14.85
CA ARG A 373 -12.14 20.96 -14.16
C ARG A 373 -12.43 19.56 -13.65
N LEU A 374 -11.89 18.52 -14.31
CA LEU A 374 -12.05 17.13 -13.92
C LEU A 374 -11.36 16.78 -12.60
N ILE A 375 -10.39 17.57 -12.12
CA ILE A 375 -9.74 17.32 -10.84
C ILE A 375 -10.56 17.99 -9.73
N GLY A 376 -11.23 17.16 -8.92
CA GLY A 376 -12.00 17.63 -7.75
C GLY A 376 -11.14 17.80 -6.49
N ASP A 377 -10.23 16.83 -6.25
CA ASP A 377 -9.37 16.83 -5.08
C ASP A 377 -8.00 16.20 -5.37
N VAL A 378 -6.96 16.74 -4.73
CA VAL A 378 -5.60 16.17 -4.73
C VAL A 378 -5.20 15.96 -3.28
N ARG A 379 -4.80 14.73 -2.93
CA ARG A 379 -4.43 14.39 -1.56
C ARG A 379 -3.35 13.33 -1.51
N GLY A 380 -2.62 13.27 -0.43
CA GLY A 380 -1.56 12.27 -0.25
C GLY A 380 -0.54 12.68 0.80
N LYS A 381 0.41 11.79 1.04
CA LYS A 381 1.64 12.03 1.79
C LYS A 381 2.80 11.30 1.10
N GLY A 382 3.93 11.97 0.96
CA GLY A 382 5.08 11.43 0.22
C GLY A 382 4.67 10.96 -1.17
N LEU A 383 5.05 9.75 -1.55
CA LEU A 383 4.74 9.11 -2.83
C LEU A 383 3.51 8.18 -2.75
N MET A 384 2.53 8.53 -1.96
CA MET A 384 1.19 7.93 -1.92
C MET A 384 0.17 9.03 -2.20
N ILE A 385 -0.22 9.21 -3.47
CA ILE A 385 -1.01 10.35 -3.94
C ILE A 385 -2.24 9.85 -4.69
N GLY A 386 -3.38 10.51 -4.44
CA GLY A 386 -4.65 10.31 -5.12
C GLY A 386 -5.12 11.60 -5.78
N VAL A 387 -5.50 11.50 -7.05
CA VAL A 387 -6.16 12.58 -7.82
C VAL A 387 -7.58 12.16 -8.07
N GLU A 388 -8.52 12.79 -7.40
CA GLU A 388 -9.95 12.46 -7.51
C GLU A 388 -10.59 13.17 -8.67
N CYS A 389 -11.19 12.41 -9.60
CA CYS A 389 -11.85 12.94 -10.79
C CYS A 389 -13.34 13.16 -10.54
N VAL A 390 -13.83 14.34 -10.90
CA VAL A 390 -15.25 14.72 -10.79
C VAL A 390 -15.71 15.37 -12.07
N ARG A 391 -17.00 15.21 -12.41
CA ARG A 391 -17.64 15.94 -13.52
C ARG A 391 -18.00 17.35 -13.12
N ASP A 392 -18.36 17.51 -11.86
CA ASP A 392 -18.75 18.77 -11.27
C ASP A 392 -18.16 18.88 -9.85
N ARG A 393 -17.56 20.03 -9.52
CA ARG A 393 -16.85 20.26 -8.25
C ARG A 393 -17.78 20.58 -7.08
N GLU A 394 -18.96 21.13 -7.36
CA GLU A 394 -19.91 21.49 -6.31
C GLU A 394 -20.66 20.24 -5.84
N THR A 395 -21.26 19.50 -6.77
CA THR A 395 -21.99 18.27 -6.48
C THR A 395 -21.03 17.09 -6.19
N LYS A 396 -19.79 17.22 -6.62
CA LYS A 396 -18.75 16.16 -6.56
C LYS A 396 -19.16 14.88 -7.32
N GLU A 397 -19.95 15.03 -8.41
CA GLU A 397 -20.33 13.89 -9.25
C GLU A 397 -19.09 13.13 -9.73
N ARG A 398 -19.07 11.80 -9.53
CA ARG A 398 -17.90 10.97 -9.82
C ARG A 398 -17.69 10.80 -11.32
N ALA A 399 -16.52 11.18 -11.81
CA ALA A 399 -16.05 10.98 -13.18
C ALA A 399 -15.37 9.61 -13.33
N ILE A 400 -16.14 8.52 -13.25
CA ILE A 400 -15.59 7.14 -13.23
C ILE A 400 -15.06 6.77 -14.63
N GLN A 401 -15.79 7.06 -15.68
CA GLN A 401 -15.40 6.73 -17.06
C GLN A 401 -14.20 7.58 -17.49
N GLU A 402 -14.24 8.87 -17.18
CA GLU A 402 -13.17 9.82 -17.46
C GLU A 402 -11.88 9.40 -16.73
N ARG A 403 -11.97 8.97 -15.46
CA ARG A 403 -10.82 8.42 -14.73
C ARG A 403 -10.23 7.18 -15.41
N ASN A 404 -11.09 6.28 -15.90
CA ASN A 404 -10.63 5.09 -16.63
C ASN A 404 -9.96 5.47 -17.95
N ASP A 405 -10.52 6.45 -18.68
CA ASP A 405 -9.95 6.94 -19.93
C ASP A 405 -8.61 7.64 -19.70
N ILE A 406 -8.47 8.46 -18.65
CA ILE A 406 -7.17 9.05 -18.24
C ILE A 406 -6.12 7.95 -18.06
N VAL A 407 -6.44 6.91 -17.30
CA VAL A 407 -5.51 5.79 -17.02
C VAL A 407 -5.10 5.09 -18.32
N GLN A 408 -6.04 4.80 -19.23
CA GLN A 408 -5.76 4.14 -20.50
C GLN A 408 -4.99 5.03 -21.50
N ARG A 409 -5.27 6.33 -21.55
CA ARG A 409 -4.52 7.26 -22.44
C ARG A 409 -3.09 7.46 -21.92
N CYS A 410 -2.89 7.59 -20.61
CA CYS A 410 -1.56 7.63 -20.00
C CYS A 410 -0.74 6.37 -20.37
N PHE A 411 -1.34 5.17 -20.28
CA PHE A 411 -0.70 3.93 -20.71
C PHE A 411 -0.23 3.99 -22.16
N ARG A 412 -1.08 4.44 -23.09
CA ARG A 412 -0.72 4.56 -24.51
C ARG A 412 0.40 5.57 -24.76
N LYS A 413 0.58 6.52 -23.85
CA LYS A 413 1.67 7.51 -23.88
C LYS A 413 2.92 7.06 -23.06
N GLY A 414 2.88 5.85 -22.49
CA GLY A 414 4.01 5.24 -21.78
C GLY A 414 4.10 5.60 -20.30
N LEU A 415 3.02 6.07 -19.68
CA LEU A 415 2.92 6.29 -18.25
C LEU A 415 1.96 5.28 -17.62
N LEU A 416 2.46 4.45 -16.68
CA LEU A 416 1.65 3.48 -15.95
C LEU A 416 1.06 4.12 -14.69
N LEU A 417 -0.26 4.17 -14.61
CA LEU A 417 -1.04 4.64 -13.47
C LEU A 417 -2.10 3.59 -13.09
N LEU A 418 -2.62 3.62 -11.89
CA LEU A 418 -3.73 2.76 -11.49
C LEU A 418 -4.91 3.58 -10.97
N GLY A 419 -6.10 3.01 -11.05
CA GLY A 419 -7.25 3.55 -10.35
C GLY A 419 -7.38 2.97 -8.95
N CYS A 420 -7.92 3.74 -8.01
CA CYS A 420 -8.40 3.28 -6.71
C CYS A 420 -9.69 4.02 -6.33
N GLY A 421 -10.35 3.62 -5.23
CA GLY A 421 -11.69 4.10 -4.95
C GLY A 421 -12.62 3.87 -6.15
N GLN A 422 -13.56 4.76 -6.36
CA GLN A 422 -14.45 4.73 -7.53
C GLN A 422 -13.90 5.56 -8.71
N ASN A 423 -13.30 6.72 -8.43
CA ASN A 423 -12.95 7.75 -9.42
C ASN A 423 -11.58 8.42 -9.15
N VAL A 424 -10.67 7.73 -8.49
CA VAL A 424 -9.36 8.29 -8.12
C VAL A 424 -8.27 7.70 -9.01
N VAL A 425 -7.40 8.53 -9.58
CA VAL A 425 -6.11 8.14 -10.18
C VAL A 425 -5.10 8.02 -9.04
N ARG A 426 -4.47 6.85 -8.90
CA ARG A 426 -3.47 6.55 -7.89
C ARG A 426 -2.08 6.70 -8.45
N ILE A 427 -1.24 7.48 -7.78
CA ILE A 427 0.15 7.77 -8.11
C ILE A 427 1.01 7.24 -6.97
N VAL A 428 1.71 6.11 -7.20
CA VAL A 428 2.53 5.40 -6.20
C VAL A 428 3.82 4.85 -6.82
N PRO A 429 4.69 5.71 -7.40
CA PRO A 429 5.91 5.26 -8.08
C PRO A 429 6.89 4.58 -7.11
N PRO A 430 7.94 3.89 -7.60
CA PRO A 430 9.09 3.48 -6.79
C PRO A 430 9.68 4.68 -6.03
N LEU A 431 10.20 4.45 -4.81
CA LEU A 431 10.65 5.55 -3.94
C LEU A 431 11.93 6.24 -4.42
N LEU A 432 12.64 5.62 -5.36
CA LEU A 432 13.85 6.19 -6.01
C LEU A 432 13.52 7.17 -7.14
N ILE A 433 12.22 7.38 -7.48
CA ILE A 433 11.83 8.25 -8.58
C ILE A 433 12.49 9.63 -8.44
N THR A 434 13.00 10.16 -9.53
CA THR A 434 13.60 11.49 -9.56
C THR A 434 12.56 12.57 -9.81
N LYS A 435 12.89 13.81 -9.44
CA LYS A 435 12.02 14.97 -9.77
C LYS A 435 11.82 15.11 -11.28
N GLN A 436 12.86 14.86 -12.09
CA GLN A 436 12.76 14.94 -13.55
C GLN A 436 11.79 13.90 -14.11
N GLU A 437 11.81 12.66 -13.62
CA GLU A 437 10.84 11.63 -14.02
C GLU A 437 9.42 11.98 -13.55
N ALA A 438 9.30 12.62 -12.39
CA ALA A 438 8.01 13.13 -11.89
C ALA A 438 7.45 14.23 -12.81
N ASP A 439 8.30 15.17 -13.27
CA ASP A 439 7.90 16.22 -14.19
C ASP A 439 7.44 15.64 -15.54
N VAL A 440 8.14 14.65 -16.09
CA VAL A 440 7.71 13.93 -17.33
C VAL A 440 6.34 13.27 -17.15
N ALA A 441 6.09 12.66 -15.99
CA ALA A 441 4.78 12.04 -15.71
C ALA A 441 3.66 13.09 -15.59
N LEU A 442 3.95 14.24 -14.99
CA LEU A 442 3.01 15.36 -14.87
C LEU A 442 2.66 15.94 -16.24
N ASP A 443 3.64 16.13 -17.14
CA ASP A 443 3.43 16.62 -18.49
C ASP A 443 2.52 15.68 -19.30
N ILE A 444 2.73 14.36 -19.17
CA ILE A 444 1.86 13.37 -19.82
C ILE A 444 0.43 13.44 -19.25
N LEU A 445 0.30 13.54 -17.93
CA LEU A 445 -0.99 13.60 -17.26
C LEU A 445 -1.76 14.88 -17.64
N ASP A 446 -1.09 16.04 -17.69
CA ASP A 446 -1.64 17.33 -18.11
C ASP A 446 -2.20 17.26 -19.53
N GLY A 447 -1.40 16.74 -20.48
CA GLY A 447 -1.84 16.55 -21.86
C GLY A 447 -3.04 15.60 -21.99
N VAL A 448 -3.04 14.50 -21.21
CA VAL A 448 -4.16 13.53 -21.20
C VAL A 448 -5.42 14.14 -20.58
N LEU A 449 -5.32 14.90 -19.50
CA LEU A 449 -6.45 15.60 -18.91
C LEU A 449 -7.09 16.57 -19.91
N THR A 450 -6.24 17.35 -20.62
CA THR A 450 -6.71 18.25 -21.69
C THR A 450 -7.45 17.51 -22.80
N GLU A 451 -6.97 16.34 -23.21
CA GLU A 451 -7.63 15.51 -24.23
C GLU A 451 -8.99 14.98 -23.76
N VAL A 452 -9.06 14.48 -22.50
CA VAL A 452 -10.30 13.91 -21.93
C VAL A 452 -11.36 15.02 -21.69
N GLU A 453 -10.93 16.22 -21.36
CA GLU A 453 -11.85 17.36 -21.16
C GLU A 453 -12.43 17.94 -22.46
N ARG A 454 -11.78 17.68 -23.59
CA ARG A 454 -12.26 18.08 -24.92
C ARG A 454 -13.23 17.08 -25.55
N GLY A 455 -13.27 15.85 -25.06
CA GLY A 455 -14.07 14.71 -25.56
C GLY A 455 -13.21 13.80 -26.39
#